data_2302ce7e97eb81712ac632e9f863b5d4
#
_entry.id   2302ce7e97eb81712ac632e9f863b5d4
#
_cell.length_a   1.000
_cell.length_b   1.000
_cell.length_c   1.000
_cell.angle_alpha   90.00
_cell.angle_beta   90.00
_cell.angle_gamma   90.00
#
_symmetry.space_group_name_H-M   'P 1'
#
loop_
_entity.id
_entity.type
_entity.pdbx_description
1 polymer ?
#
loop_
_entity_poly.entity_id
_entity_poly.type
_entity_poly.pdbx_seq_one_letter_code
_entity_poly.pdbx_strand_id
1 'polypeptide(L)'
;LKILMKFDIIVSPSHRMTTDAQAIHQAEAMGFDGVWTSEDAHNPFFPLTLGAKATHTIHLGTLDAVAFPRSPMVTAQIAWDLAKQSNGRFVLGLDMLSPEHITQRFGEGWNDPINRMREYIEGMRAIWDTFQNDARLRYRGEHYQFRLMAPFFNPGKINTPNVPIYITSHNAESSQLAGEICDGLHVQRVHSARYLQDVIIPAMQSGLNIAKKPRADFSMTVPIWIVTGVTADAQQQAQHSVKSKIATYASNTSSQAVMAYHGWDAQHATLQQMAHDKQWD
;
A
#
# COMPACT_ATOMS: atom_id res chain seq x y z
N LEU A 1 -27.23 -4.20 -6.92
CA LEU A 1 -26.17 -4.24 -5.86
C LEU A 1 -25.93 -2.81 -5.40
N LYS A 2 -26.27 -2.46 -4.16
CA LYS A 2 -25.79 -1.23 -3.53
C LYS A 2 -24.29 -1.43 -3.29
N ILE A 3 -23.45 -0.77 -4.07
CA ILE A 3 -22.02 -0.64 -3.72
C ILE A 3 -22.00 0.24 -2.47
N LEU A 4 -21.74 -0.34 -1.32
CA LEU A 4 -21.52 0.41 -0.10
C LEU A 4 -20.11 1.00 -0.21
N MET A 5 -20.02 2.30 -0.49
CA MET A 5 -18.76 3.02 -0.51
C MET A 5 -18.25 3.10 0.95
N LYS A 6 -17.00 2.72 1.16
CA LYS A 6 -16.31 2.84 2.45
C LYS A 6 -15.50 4.12 2.49
N PHE A 7 -15.39 4.70 3.67
CA PHE A 7 -14.60 5.90 3.92
C PHE A 7 -13.49 5.58 4.90
N ASP A 8 -12.28 5.68 4.43
CA ASP A 8 -11.08 5.40 5.20
C ASP A 8 -10.29 6.70 5.40
N ILE A 9 -9.41 6.72 6.39
CA ILE A 9 -8.50 7.84 6.64
C ILE A 9 -7.05 7.37 6.55
N ILE A 10 -6.18 8.23 6.02
CA ILE A 10 -4.73 8.00 6.00
C ILE A 10 -4.10 8.79 7.16
N VAL A 11 -3.38 8.07 8.01
CA VAL A 11 -2.60 8.63 9.12
C VAL A 11 -1.12 8.47 8.81
N SER A 12 -0.41 9.57 8.60
CA SER A 12 1.05 9.52 8.47
C SER A 12 1.66 9.29 9.85
N PRO A 13 2.48 8.22 10.01
CA PRO A 13 3.12 7.94 11.28
C PRO A 13 3.98 9.12 11.76
N SER A 14 3.88 9.43 13.04
CA SER A 14 4.63 10.51 13.67
C SER A 14 5.73 9.95 14.59
N HIS A 15 6.58 10.83 15.11
CA HIS A 15 7.56 10.47 16.14
C HIS A 15 6.92 10.14 17.51
N ARG A 16 5.60 10.29 17.64
CA ARG A 16 4.83 10.01 18.85
C ARG A 16 3.78 8.92 18.59
N MET A 17 4.18 7.68 18.64
CA MET A 17 3.29 6.52 18.41
C MET A 17 2.01 6.52 19.26
N THR A 18 2.04 7.10 20.46
CA THR A 18 0.83 7.26 21.30
C THR A 18 -0.18 8.20 20.67
N THR A 19 0.28 9.27 20.02
CA THR A 19 -0.58 10.20 19.26
C THR A 19 -1.19 9.52 18.05
N ASP A 20 -0.40 8.71 17.36
CA ASP A 20 -0.87 7.94 16.19
C ASP A 20 -1.93 6.92 16.62
N ALA A 21 -1.73 6.21 17.74
CA ALA A 21 -2.72 5.28 18.29
C ALA A 21 -4.02 5.99 18.71
N GLN A 22 -3.92 7.20 19.27
CA GLN A 22 -5.09 8.03 19.60
C GLN A 22 -5.84 8.46 18.32
N ALA A 23 -5.13 8.86 17.27
CA ALA A 23 -5.75 9.22 15.98
C ALA A 23 -6.49 8.03 15.36
N ILE A 24 -5.93 6.82 15.44
CA ILE A 24 -6.57 5.58 14.97
C ILE A 24 -7.84 5.28 15.79
N HIS A 25 -7.77 5.41 17.11
CA HIS A 25 -8.94 5.23 17.98
C HIS A 25 -10.04 6.27 17.70
N GLN A 26 -9.66 7.53 17.49
CA GLN A 26 -10.60 8.60 17.12
C GLN A 26 -11.26 8.32 15.76
N ALA A 27 -10.50 7.81 14.77
CA ALA A 27 -11.06 7.44 13.48
C ALA A 27 -12.18 6.38 13.61
N GLU A 28 -11.98 5.37 14.45
CA GLU A 28 -13.03 4.38 14.75
C GLU A 28 -14.24 5.04 15.41
N ALA A 29 -14.03 5.90 16.40
CA ALA A 29 -15.11 6.61 17.09
C ALA A 29 -15.90 7.57 16.17
N MET A 30 -15.25 8.10 15.13
CA MET A 30 -15.88 8.95 14.10
C MET A 30 -16.62 8.14 13.02
N GLY A 31 -16.49 6.80 13.01
CA GLY A 31 -17.20 5.93 12.09
C GLY A 31 -16.50 5.72 10.75
N PHE A 32 -15.20 5.94 10.65
CA PHE A 32 -14.43 5.52 9.48
C PHE A 32 -14.36 3.98 9.37
N ASP A 33 -14.36 3.45 8.14
CA ASP A 33 -14.30 2.02 7.89
C ASP A 33 -12.87 1.46 8.01
N GLY A 34 -11.86 2.27 7.72
CA GLY A 34 -10.45 1.86 7.76
C GLY A 34 -9.48 3.00 8.08
N VAL A 35 -8.32 2.61 8.59
CA VAL A 35 -7.16 3.49 8.78
C VAL A 35 -5.97 2.89 8.04
N TRP A 36 -5.32 3.72 7.25
CA TRP A 36 -4.13 3.37 6.49
C TRP A 36 -2.94 4.19 6.97
N THR A 37 -1.78 3.55 7.14
CA THR A 37 -0.53 4.21 7.51
C THR A 37 0.47 4.17 6.36
N SER A 38 1.14 5.29 6.09
CA SER A 38 2.15 5.41 5.03
C SER A 38 3.57 5.20 5.56
N GLU A 39 4.47 4.73 4.68
CA GLU A 39 5.90 4.64 4.96
C GLU A 39 6.64 5.87 4.43
N ASP A 40 6.58 6.95 5.18
CA ASP A 40 7.28 8.19 4.85
C ASP A 40 8.62 8.27 5.63
N ALA A 41 8.67 9.04 6.70
CA ALA A 41 9.84 9.16 7.59
C ALA A 41 9.88 8.06 8.66
N HIS A 42 8.77 7.39 8.92
CA HIS A 42 8.62 6.40 9.98
C HIS A 42 8.08 5.07 9.44
N ASN A 43 8.31 4.01 10.20
CA ASN A 43 7.83 2.67 9.85
C ASN A 43 6.29 2.60 9.98
N PRO A 44 5.57 2.11 8.96
CA PRO A 44 4.11 2.12 8.94
C PRO A 44 3.46 1.11 9.89
N PHE A 45 4.18 0.06 10.32
CA PHE A 45 3.61 -1.03 11.10
C PHE A 45 3.46 -0.71 12.60
N PHE A 46 4.34 0.14 13.16
CA PHE A 46 4.33 0.42 14.60
C PHE A 46 3.03 1.07 15.10
N PRO A 47 2.48 2.10 14.43
CA PRO A 47 1.19 2.67 14.85
C PRO A 47 0.05 1.65 14.77
N LEU A 48 0.09 0.76 13.77
CA LEU A 48 -0.94 -0.26 13.58
C LEU A 48 -0.93 -1.30 14.70
N THR A 49 0.24 -1.61 15.27
CA THR A 49 0.35 -2.51 16.43
C THR A 49 -0.41 -1.93 17.64
N LEU A 50 -0.26 -0.65 17.90
CA LEU A 50 -0.98 0.04 18.97
C LEU A 50 -2.46 0.23 18.62
N GLY A 51 -2.76 0.57 17.37
CA GLY A 51 -4.11 0.69 16.84
C GLY A 51 -4.91 -0.60 16.95
N ALA A 52 -4.28 -1.75 16.66
CA ALA A 52 -4.91 -3.07 16.78
C ALA A 52 -5.43 -3.35 18.19
N LYS A 53 -4.69 -2.87 19.20
CA LYS A 53 -5.10 -3.00 20.62
C LYS A 53 -6.13 -1.94 21.02
N ALA A 54 -6.06 -0.74 20.46
CA ALA A 54 -6.90 0.39 20.85
C ALA A 54 -8.28 0.43 20.17
N THR A 55 -8.50 -0.44 19.16
CA THR A 55 -9.70 -0.47 18.33
C THR A 55 -10.30 -1.86 18.21
N HIS A 56 -11.57 -1.97 17.79
CA HIS A 56 -12.31 -3.22 17.78
C HIS A 56 -12.91 -3.60 16.43
N THR A 57 -13.25 -2.63 15.58
CA THR A 57 -14.04 -2.83 14.34
C THR A 57 -13.37 -2.28 13.10
N ILE A 58 -12.66 -1.16 13.21
CA ILE A 58 -12.03 -0.48 12.08
C ILE A 58 -10.94 -1.34 11.43
N HIS A 59 -10.89 -1.35 10.10
CA HIS A 59 -9.79 -1.99 9.37
C HIS A 59 -8.50 -1.20 9.57
N LEU A 60 -7.40 -1.91 9.64
CA LEU A 60 -6.06 -1.37 9.83
C LEU A 60 -5.17 -1.83 8.70
N GLY A 61 -4.48 -0.93 8.03
CA GLY A 61 -3.61 -1.35 6.93
C GLY A 61 -2.49 -0.38 6.62
N THR A 62 -1.61 -0.80 5.74
CA THR A 62 -0.53 0.04 5.21
C THR A 62 -0.91 0.59 3.83
N LEU A 63 -0.65 1.88 3.61
CA LEU A 63 -0.81 2.56 2.32
C LEU A 63 0.39 3.51 2.10
N ASP A 64 1.56 2.99 1.82
CA ASP A 64 1.91 1.58 1.62
C ASP A 64 3.12 1.23 2.48
N ALA A 65 3.42 -0.06 2.64
CA ALA A 65 4.72 -0.51 3.12
C ALA A 65 5.62 -0.83 1.92
N VAL A 66 6.87 -0.38 1.94
CA VAL A 66 7.83 -0.63 0.85
C VAL A 66 8.27 -2.08 0.88
N ALA A 67 8.03 -2.82 -0.21
CA ALA A 67 8.26 -4.26 -0.25
C ALA A 67 9.75 -4.64 -0.30
N PHE A 68 10.47 -4.17 -1.31
CA PHE A 68 11.79 -4.72 -1.68
C PHE A 68 12.91 -4.57 -0.66
N PRO A 69 12.95 -3.54 0.18
CA PRO A 69 13.94 -3.47 1.27
C PRO A 69 13.71 -4.47 2.41
N ARG A 70 12.54 -5.13 2.40
CA ARG A 70 12.19 -6.17 3.38
C ARG A 70 12.16 -7.54 2.69
N SER A 71 12.68 -8.54 3.37
CA SER A 71 12.47 -9.92 2.91
C SER A 71 10.98 -10.28 2.99
N PRO A 72 10.42 -11.06 2.04
CA PRO A 72 9.07 -11.62 2.15
C PRO A 72 8.83 -12.34 3.48
N MET A 73 9.84 -13.00 4.05
CA MET A 73 9.76 -13.65 5.35
C MET A 73 9.48 -12.64 6.48
N VAL A 74 10.23 -11.53 6.50
CA VAL A 74 10.05 -10.49 7.54
C VAL A 74 8.66 -9.86 7.42
N THR A 75 8.22 -9.54 6.23
CA THR A 75 6.89 -8.96 6.00
C THR A 75 5.78 -9.96 6.31
N ALA A 76 5.97 -11.23 5.99
CA ALA A 76 5.02 -12.29 6.33
C ALA A 76 4.84 -12.44 7.84
N GLN A 77 5.92 -12.38 8.63
CA GLN A 77 5.85 -12.42 10.09
C GLN A 77 5.12 -11.20 10.66
N ILE A 78 5.47 -10.00 10.21
CA ILE A 78 4.80 -8.76 10.65
C ILE A 78 3.30 -8.81 10.36
N ALA A 79 2.92 -9.19 9.13
CA ALA A 79 1.53 -9.25 8.73
C ALA A 79 0.75 -10.34 9.49
N TRP A 80 1.38 -11.47 9.77
CA TRP A 80 0.78 -12.55 10.56
C TRP A 80 0.49 -12.13 12.00
N ASP A 81 1.46 -11.47 12.63
CA ASP A 81 1.30 -10.95 13.99
C ASP A 81 0.24 -9.86 14.05
N LEU A 82 0.21 -8.94 13.09
CA LEU A 82 -0.82 -7.90 13.01
C LEU A 82 -2.21 -8.47 12.72
N ALA A 83 -2.33 -9.49 11.87
CA ALA A 83 -3.59 -10.19 11.64
C ALA A 83 -4.11 -10.83 12.93
N LYS A 84 -3.24 -11.49 13.68
CA LYS A 84 -3.57 -12.08 14.98
C LYS A 84 -3.98 -11.02 16.00
N GLN A 85 -3.18 -9.94 16.16
CA GLN A 85 -3.44 -8.89 17.15
C GLN A 85 -4.69 -8.06 16.83
N SER A 86 -4.99 -7.84 15.56
CA SER A 86 -6.19 -7.13 15.12
C SER A 86 -7.42 -8.00 14.98
N ASN A 87 -7.30 -9.31 15.26
CA ASN A 87 -8.37 -10.29 15.05
C ASN A 87 -8.92 -10.27 13.60
N GLY A 88 -7.98 -10.26 12.62
CA GLY A 88 -8.29 -10.33 11.19
C GLY A 88 -8.67 -9.01 10.51
N ARG A 89 -8.54 -7.87 11.21
CA ARG A 89 -8.83 -6.54 10.65
C ARG A 89 -7.67 -5.93 9.85
N PHE A 90 -6.48 -6.55 9.91
CA PHE A 90 -5.29 -6.05 9.22
C PHE A 90 -5.33 -6.37 7.73
N VAL A 91 -4.92 -5.39 6.92
CA VAL A 91 -4.73 -5.48 5.47
C VAL A 91 -3.31 -5.03 5.15
N LEU A 92 -2.57 -5.84 4.41
CA LEU A 92 -1.21 -5.51 4.00
C LEU A 92 -1.22 -4.80 2.64
N GLY A 93 -0.95 -3.50 2.64
CA GLY A 93 -0.69 -2.74 1.42
C GLY A 93 0.82 -2.63 1.16
N LEU A 94 1.25 -2.97 -0.04
CA LEU A 94 2.64 -2.98 -0.47
C LEU A 94 2.85 -2.06 -1.66
N ASP A 95 4.04 -1.44 -1.73
CA ASP A 95 4.48 -0.67 -2.88
C ASP A 95 5.88 -1.09 -3.34
N MET A 96 6.09 -1.01 -4.64
CA MET A 96 7.40 -1.15 -5.27
C MET A 96 8.21 0.14 -5.20
N LEU A 97 7.55 1.29 -5.04
CA LEU A 97 8.08 2.65 -5.17
C LEU A 97 8.68 2.94 -6.57
N SER A 98 9.56 3.94 -6.65
CA SER A 98 10.32 4.25 -7.85
C SER A 98 11.74 3.68 -7.79
N PRO A 99 12.39 3.50 -8.95
CA PRO A 99 13.78 3.04 -9.02
C PRO A 99 14.73 3.83 -8.13
N GLU A 100 14.58 5.15 -8.11
CA GLU A 100 15.45 6.07 -7.35
C GLU A 100 15.30 5.84 -5.84
N HIS A 101 14.06 5.69 -5.35
CA HIS A 101 13.84 5.41 -3.92
C HIS A 101 14.43 4.06 -3.52
N ILE A 102 14.23 3.02 -4.34
CA ILE A 102 14.74 1.68 -4.03
C ILE A 102 16.26 1.67 -4.04
N THR A 103 16.90 2.26 -5.05
CA THR A 103 18.36 2.20 -5.21
C THR A 103 19.09 3.20 -4.32
N GLN A 104 18.60 4.44 -4.19
CA GLN A 104 19.34 5.51 -3.53
C GLN A 104 18.96 5.69 -2.04
N ARG A 105 17.69 5.42 -1.68
CA ARG A 105 17.23 5.51 -0.29
C ARG A 105 17.42 4.20 0.48
N PHE A 106 17.16 3.07 -0.18
CA PHE A 106 17.19 1.76 0.48
C PHE A 106 18.41 0.90 0.12
N GLY A 107 19.18 1.29 -0.91
CA GLY A 107 20.38 0.55 -1.32
C GLY A 107 20.11 -0.80 -1.97
N GLU A 108 18.89 -1.03 -2.47
CA GLU A 108 18.45 -2.28 -3.08
C GLU A 108 18.50 -2.22 -4.61
N GLY A 109 18.62 -3.38 -5.24
CA GLY A 109 18.56 -3.50 -6.71
C GLY A 109 17.15 -3.25 -7.26
N TRP A 110 17.09 -2.69 -8.48
CA TRP A 110 15.85 -2.50 -9.24
C TRP A 110 15.88 -3.34 -10.51
N ASN A 111 15.43 -4.58 -10.39
CA ASN A 111 15.38 -5.53 -11.52
C ASN A 111 14.00 -6.15 -11.56
N ASP A 112 13.36 -6.15 -12.74
CA ASP A 112 12.10 -6.83 -13.02
C ASP A 112 11.06 -6.66 -11.89
N PRO A 113 10.66 -5.42 -11.54
CA PRO A 113 9.89 -5.15 -10.34
C PRO A 113 8.52 -5.84 -10.32
N ILE A 114 7.90 -6.05 -11.47
CA ILE A 114 6.60 -6.71 -11.58
C ILE A 114 6.69 -8.19 -11.20
N ASN A 115 7.65 -8.91 -11.78
CA ASN A 115 7.84 -10.32 -11.45
C ASN A 115 8.42 -10.50 -10.04
N ARG A 116 9.33 -9.61 -9.62
CA ARG A 116 9.83 -9.59 -8.24
C ARG A 116 8.70 -9.39 -7.22
N MET A 117 7.72 -8.52 -7.49
CA MET A 117 6.55 -8.32 -6.61
C MET A 117 5.63 -9.54 -6.63
N ARG A 118 5.44 -10.17 -7.79
CA ARG A 118 4.70 -11.45 -7.90
C ARG A 118 5.32 -12.49 -6.98
N GLU A 119 6.60 -12.75 -7.13
CA GLU A 119 7.32 -13.73 -6.31
C GLU A 119 7.34 -13.37 -4.82
N TYR A 120 7.39 -12.07 -4.51
CA TYR A 120 7.31 -11.58 -3.14
C TYR A 120 6.01 -12.02 -2.47
N ILE A 121 4.89 -11.79 -3.14
CA ILE A 121 3.55 -12.13 -2.64
C ILE A 121 3.34 -13.65 -2.59
N GLU A 122 3.73 -14.37 -3.63
CA GLU A 122 3.63 -15.84 -3.67
C GLU A 122 4.50 -16.48 -2.58
N GLY A 123 5.71 -15.96 -2.38
CA GLY A 123 6.60 -16.39 -1.30
C GLY A 123 5.99 -16.17 0.08
N MET A 124 5.35 -15.01 0.32
CA MET A 124 4.64 -14.75 1.57
C MET A 124 3.48 -15.72 1.78
N ARG A 125 2.69 -16.02 0.76
CA ARG A 125 1.59 -16.99 0.86
C ARG A 125 2.09 -18.40 1.16
N ALA A 126 3.20 -18.82 0.59
CA ALA A 126 3.84 -20.09 0.90
C ALA A 126 4.34 -20.15 2.37
N ILE A 127 4.84 -19.03 2.88
CA ILE A 127 5.24 -18.89 4.29
C ILE A 127 4.01 -18.99 5.20
N TRP A 128 2.92 -18.29 4.91
CA TRP A 128 1.68 -18.35 5.68
C TRP A 128 1.01 -19.72 5.64
N ASP A 129 1.08 -20.44 4.51
CA ASP A 129 0.63 -21.83 4.43
C ASP A 129 1.42 -22.73 5.38
N THR A 130 2.75 -22.51 5.47
CA THR A 130 3.59 -23.20 6.46
C THR A 130 3.17 -22.86 7.90
N PHE A 131 2.91 -21.59 8.20
CA PHE A 131 2.48 -21.17 9.55
C PHE A 131 1.12 -21.76 9.93
N GLN A 132 0.19 -21.80 9.00
CA GLN A 132 -1.18 -22.23 9.26
C GLN A 132 -1.35 -23.75 9.24
N ASN A 133 -0.71 -24.43 8.31
CA ASN A 133 -1.00 -25.83 7.98
C ASN A 133 0.15 -26.78 8.33
N ASP A 134 1.25 -26.26 8.92
CA ASP A 134 2.50 -27.00 9.15
C ASP A 134 3.07 -27.62 7.85
N ALA A 135 2.73 -27.00 6.70
CA ALA A 135 3.21 -27.42 5.41
C ALA A 135 4.74 -27.22 5.33
N ARG A 136 5.41 -28.11 4.62
CA ARG A 136 6.85 -27.94 4.38
C ARG A 136 7.09 -26.69 3.52
N LEU A 137 7.83 -25.70 4.03
CA LEU A 137 8.17 -24.51 3.26
C LEU A 137 8.99 -24.87 2.02
N ARG A 138 8.39 -24.60 0.86
CA ARG A 138 9.00 -24.81 -0.46
C ARG A 138 8.50 -23.73 -1.41
N TYR A 139 9.30 -22.72 -1.61
CA TYR A 139 9.08 -21.71 -2.67
C TYR A 139 10.38 -21.54 -3.44
N ARG A 140 10.31 -21.53 -4.76
CA ARG A 140 11.46 -21.32 -5.65
C ARG A 140 11.03 -20.46 -6.82
N GLY A 141 11.42 -19.20 -6.79
CA GLY A 141 11.37 -18.26 -7.89
C GLY A 141 12.76 -17.86 -8.36
N GLU A 142 12.81 -16.88 -9.23
CA GLU A 142 14.04 -16.27 -9.73
C GLU A 142 14.63 -15.30 -8.69
N HIS A 143 13.77 -14.49 -8.07
CA HIS A 143 14.16 -13.48 -7.07
C HIS A 143 14.19 -14.01 -5.65
N TYR A 144 13.32 -14.96 -5.30
CA TYR A 144 13.18 -15.45 -3.92
C TYR A 144 13.14 -16.97 -3.83
N GLN A 145 13.79 -17.52 -2.80
CA GLN A 145 13.78 -18.95 -2.51
C GLN A 145 13.64 -19.18 -1.00
N PHE A 146 12.64 -19.96 -0.60
CA PHE A 146 12.40 -20.35 0.79
C PHE A 146 12.32 -21.85 0.95
N ARG A 147 13.17 -22.43 1.82
CA ARG A 147 13.29 -23.89 2.00
C ARG A 147 13.43 -24.32 3.46
N LEU A 148 13.56 -23.37 4.36
CA LEU A 148 13.83 -23.65 5.77
C LEU A 148 12.76 -22.99 6.65
N MET A 149 12.06 -23.84 7.41
CA MET A 149 11.20 -23.46 8.52
C MET A 149 11.35 -24.54 9.60
N ALA A 150 12.23 -24.29 10.57
CA ALA A 150 12.30 -25.16 11.73
C ALA A 150 11.10 -24.86 12.66
N PRO A 151 10.62 -25.85 13.45
CA PRO A 151 9.46 -25.65 14.33
C PRO A 151 9.59 -24.45 15.27
N PHE A 152 10.81 -24.14 15.70
CA PHE A 152 11.11 -23.00 16.57
C PHE A 152 10.78 -21.64 15.91
N PHE A 153 10.83 -21.53 14.57
CA PHE A 153 10.56 -20.30 13.83
C PHE A 153 9.11 -20.19 13.33
N ASN A 154 8.30 -21.24 13.53
CA ASN A 154 6.89 -21.22 13.13
C ASN A 154 6.06 -20.58 14.26
N PRO A 155 5.41 -19.41 14.03
CA PRO A 155 4.58 -18.75 15.05
C PRO A 155 3.28 -19.48 15.37
N GLY A 156 2.95 -20.52 14.58
CA GLY A 156 1.74 -21.32 14.70
C GLY A 156 0.52 -20.69 14.07
N LYS A 157 -0.59 -21.42 14.21
CA LYS A 157 -1.89 -21.10 13.59
C LYS A 157 -2.54 -19.86 14.20
N ILE A 158 -3.32 -19.17 13.37
CA ILE A 158 -4.19 -18.07 13.79
C ILE A 158 -5.62 -18.30 13.30
N ASN A 159 -6.59 -17.62 13.91
CA ASN A 159 -8.00 -17.79 13.56
C ASN A 159 -8.38 -17.12 12.23
N THR A 160 -7.58 -16.16 11.77
CA THR A 160 -7.82 -15.34 10.58
C THR A 160 -6.60 -15.39 9.65
N PRO A 161 -6.28 -16.57 9.05
CA PRO A 161 -5.04 -16.76 8.30
C PRO A 161 -5.01 -16.08 6.93
N ASN A 162 -6.17 -15.68 6.41
CA ASN A 162 -6.28 -15.02 5.12
C ASN A 162 -6.03 -13.52 5.28
N VAL A 163 -4.76 -13.13 5.34
CA VAL A 163 -4.38 -11.71 5.38
C VAL A 163 -4.52 -11.11 3.99
N PRO A 164 -5.43 -10.13 3.77
CA PRO A 164 -5.57 -9.51 2.47
C PRO A 164 -4.31 -8.75 2.07
N ILE A 165 -3.87 -8.90 0.81
CA ILE A 165 -2.74 -8.19 0.24
C ILE A 165 -3.25 -7.24 -0.85
N TYR A 166 -2.89 -5.96 -0.73
CA TYR A 166 -3.09 -4.94 -1.75
C TYR A 166 -1.74 -4.47 -2.26
N ILE A 167 -1.65 -4.06 -3.52
CA ILE A 167 -0.46 -3.38 -4.03
C ILE A 167 -0.85 -2.03 -4.62
N THR A 168 0.10 -1.08 -4.61
CA THR A 168 -0.12 0.21 -5.24
C THR A 168 0.00 0.09 -6.74
N SER A 169 -1.02 0.60 -7.42
CA SER A 169 -1.12 0.66 -8.87
C SER A 169 -0.58 1.98 -9.39
N HIS A 170 0.49 1.94 -10.16
CA HIS A 170 1.10 3.09 -10.83
C HIS A 170 0.75 3.16 -12.33
N ASN A 171 0.50 2.00 -12.94
CA ASN A 171 0.28 1.84 -14.37
C ASN A 171 -0.55 0.58 -14.67
N ALA A 172 -0.74 0.27 -15.96
CA ALA A 172 -1.47 -0.90 -16.40
C ALA A 172 -0.87 -2.21 -15.90
N GLU A 173 0.48 -2.36 -15.91
CA GLU A 173 1.15 -3.60 -15.51
C GLU A 173 0.94 -3.93 -14.04
N SER A 174 1.17 -2.94 -13.15
CA SER A 174 0.94 -3.12 -11.71
C SER A 174 -0.54 -3.33 -11.38
N SER A 175 -1.45 -2.71 -12.16
CA SER A 175 -2.90 -2.93 -12.01
C SER A 175 -3.32 -4.34 -12.40
N GLN A 176 -2.77 -4.84 -13.51
CA GLN A 176 -3.02 -6.21 -13.96
C GLN A 176 -2.46 -7.22 -12.96
N LEU A 177 -1.24 -7.03 -12.48
CA LEU A 177 -0.64 -7.87 -11.43
C LEU A 177 -1.52 -7.91 -10.18
N ALA A 178 -2.03 -6.74 -9.73
CA ALA A 178 -2.94 -6.70 -8.60
C ALA A 178 -4.18 -7.57 -8.83
N GLY A 179 -4.82 -7.46 -9.99
CA GLY A 179 -5.97 -8.28 -10.35
C GLY A 179 -5.68 -9.77 -10.38
N GLU A 180 -4.48 -10.17 -10.83
CA GLU A 180 -4.08 -11.57 -10.94
C GLU A 180 -3.87 -12.22 -9.56
N ILE A 181 -3.14 -11.56 -8.66
CA ILE A 181 -2.63 -12.24 -7.47
C ILE A 181 -2.99 -11.57 -6.13
N CYS A 182 -3.54 -10.35 -6.12
CA CYS A 182 -3.86 -9.65 -4.88
C CYS A 182 -5.36 -9.72 -4.54
N ASP A 183 -5.70 -9.25 -3.35
CA ASP A 183 -7.08 -9.14 -2.85
C ASP A 183 -7.66 -7.73 -3.06
N GLY A 184 -6.78 -6.80 -3.45
CA GLY A 184 -7.16 -5.44 -3.81
C GLY A 184 -5.98 -4.66 -4.38
N LEU A 185 -6.27 -3.40 -4.74
CA LEU A 185 -5.26 -2.43 -5.13
C LEU A 185 -5.49 -1.09 -4.44
N HIS A 186 -4.39 -0.39 -4.20
CA HIS A 186 -4.37 1.02 -3.90
C HIS A 186 -4.07 1.80 -5.18
N VAL A 187 -4.90 2.78 -5.50
CA VAL A 187 -4.57 3.72 -6.57
C VAL A 187 -3.48 4.67 -6.05
N GLN A 188 -2.46 4.93 -6.87
CA GLN A 188 -1.44 5.92 -6.50
C GLN A 188 -2.05 7.29 -6.20
N ARG A 189 -1.34 8.12 -5.40
CA ARG A 189 -1.88 9.42 -4.92
C ARG A 189 -2.08 10.45 -6.01
N VAL A 190 -1.32 10.40 -7.10
CA VAL A 190 -1.53 11.23 -8.30
C VAL A 190 -2.30 10.43 -9.34
N HIS A 191 -3.55 10.77 -9.51
CA HIS A 191 -4.45 10.10 -10.46
C HIS A 191 -5.54 11.05 -10.95
N SER A 192 -6.28 10.63 -11.95
CA SER A 192 -7.50 11.29 -12.41
C SER A 192 -8.59 10.26 -12.67
N ALA A 193 -9.85 10.68 -12.61
CA ALA A 193 -10.97 9.81 -12.90
C ALA A 193 -10.86 9.19 -14.31
N ARG A 194 -10.38 9.97 -15.28
CA ARG A 194 -10.18 9.48 -16.65
C ARG A 194 -9.09 8.42 -16.75
N TYR A 195 -7.93 8.63 -16.11
CA TYR A 195 -6.86 7.64 -16.07
C TYR A 195 -7.30 6.34 -15.38
N LEU A 196 -8.11 6.45 -14.31
CA LEU A 196 -8.68 5.28 -13.65
C LEU A 196 -9.61 4.50 -14.60
N GLN A 197 -10.50 5.19 -15.32
CA GLN A 197 -11.48 4.56 -16.22
C GLN A 197 -10.82 3.93 -17.45
N ASP A 198 -9.83 4.61 -18.03
CA ASP A 198 -9.27 4.23 -19.32
C ASP A 198 -8.06 3.27 -19.19
N VAL A 199 -7.36 3.26 -18.04
CA VAL A 199 -6.12 2.49 -17.86
C VAL A 199 -6.20 1.52 -16.68
N ILE A 200 -6.43 2.04 -15.46
CA ILE A 200 -6.29 1.24 -14.24
C ILE A 200 -7.37 0.16 -14.14
N ILE A 201 -8.65 0.55 -14.29
CA ILE A 201 -9.76 -0.38 -14.15
C ILE A 201 -9.74 -1.48 -15.23
N PRO A 202 -9.51 -1.18 -16.52
CA PRO A 202 -9.41 -2.22 -17.55
C PRO A 202 -8.24 -3.19 -17.31
N ALA A 203 -7.07 -2.69 -16.92
CA ALA A 203 -5.92 -3.53 -16.64
C ALA A 203 -6.15 -4.44 -15.41
N MET A 204 -6.68 -3.88 -14.32
CA MET A 204 -7.11 -4.66 -13.16
C MET A 204 -8.13 -5.75 -13.56
N GLN A 205 -9.14 -5.41 -14.37
CA GLN A 205 -10.15 -6.37 -14.82
C GLN A 205 -9.52 -7.48 -15.67
N SER A 206 -8.52 -7.15 -16.50
CA SER A 206 -7.75 -8.16 -17.25
C SER A 206 -7.09 -9.16 -16.29
N GLY A 207 -6.45 -8.67 -15.23
CA GLY A 207 -5.83 -9.52 -14.20
C GLY A 207 -6.85 -10.41 -13.48
N LEU A 208 -8.00 -9.86 -13.09
CA LEU A 208 -9.09 -10.62 -12.47
C LEU A 208 -9.61 -11.74 -13.40
N ASN A 209 -9.71 -11.47 -14.68
CA ASN A 209 -10.16 -12.45 -15.68
C ASN A 209 -9.13 -13.60 -15.80
N ILE A 210 -7.82 -13.30 -15.81
CA ILE A 210 -6.75 -14.29 -15.80
C ILE A 210 -6.85 -15.19 -14.55
N ALA A 211 -7.05 -14.58 -13.39
CA ALA A 211 -7.20 -15.29 -12.12
C ALA A 211 -8.57 -15.97 -11.96
N LYS A 212 -9.53 -15.72 -12.85
CA LYS A 212 -10.93 -16.14 -12.72
C LYS A 212 -11.56 -15.67 -11.39
N LYS A 213 -11.15 -14.52 -10.90
CA LYS A 213 -11.64 -13.92 -9.64
C LYS A 213 -12.80 -12.98 -9.93
N PRO A 214 -13.94 -13.11 -9.22
CA PRO A 214 -15.05 -12.17 -9.34
C PRO A 214 -14.65 -10.75 -8.93
N ARG A 215 -15.13 -9.73 -9.64
CA ARG A 215 -14.87 -8.32 -9.29
C ARG A 215 -15.35 -7.98 -7.85
N ALA A 216 -16.40 -8.64 -7.38
CA ALA A 216 -16.95 -8.43 -6.03
C ALA A 216 -16.01 -8.85 -4.90
N ASP A 217 -15.07 -9.75 -5.18
CA ASP A 217 -14.10 -10.26 -4.22
C ASP A 217 -12.78 -9.48 -4.24
N PHE A 218 -12.76 -8.32 -4.93
CA PHE A 218 -11.58 -7.49 -5.09
C PHE A 218 -11.86 -6.04 -4.67
N SER A 219 -11.04 -5.52 -3.77
CA SER A 219 -11.16 -4.15 -3.27
C SER A 219 -10.32 -3.17 -4.08
N MET A 220 -10.77 -1.92 -4.17
CA MET A 220 -10.00 -0.82 -4.75
C MET A 220 -10.13 0.40 -3.86
N THR A 221 -9.01 0.92 -3.38
CA THR A 221 -8.96 2.16 -2.61
C THR A 221 -8.41 3.29 -3.47
N VAL A 222 -9.07 4.45 -3.41
CA VAL A 222 -8.70 5.65 -4.17
C VAL A 222 -8.41 6.76 -3.17
N PRO A 223 -7.12 7.08 -2.90
CA PRO A 223 -6.77 8.17 -2.00
C PRO A 223 -7.11 9.51 -2.64
N ILE A 224 -7.73 10.39 -1.87
CA ILE A 224 -8.07 11.75 -2.30
C ILE A 224 -7.53 12.78 -1.30
N TRP A 225 -7.11 13.92 -1.82
CA TRP A 225 -6.71 15.06 -1.03
C TRP A 225 -7.93 15.93 -0.72
N ILE A 226 -8.15 16.25 0.54
CA ILE A 226 -9.25 17.11 0.98
C ILE A 226 -8.67 18.40 1.54
N VAL A 227 -9.10 19.53 0.98
CA VAL A 227 -8.83 20.87 1.52
C VAL A 227 -9.97 21.25 2.45
N THR A 228 -9.68 21.35 3.74
CA THR A 228 -10.67 21.72 4.76
C THR A 228 -10.07 22.64 5.81
N GLY A 229 -10.89 23.45 6.45
CA GLY A 229 -10.52 24.34 7.54
C GLY A 229 -11.74 25.10 8.06
N VAL A 230 -11.78 25.40 9.36
CA VAL A 230 -12.88 26.14 9.99
C VAL A 230 -12.79 27.64 9.79
N THR A 231 -11.64 28.16 9.34
CA THR A 231 -11.42 29.57 9.01
C THR A 231 -10.84 29.71 7.59
N ALA A 232 -10.93 30.88 6.98
CA ALA A 232 -10.36 31.16 5.68
C ALA A 232 -8.82 30.91 5.67
N ASP A 233 -8.13 31.34 6.72
CA ASP A 233 -6.67 31.14 6.85
C ASP A 233 -6.33 29.67 6.96
N ALA A 234 -7.08 28.88 7.72
CA ALA A 234 -6.90 27.43 7.83
C ALA A 234 -7.13 26.72 6.48
N GLN A 235 -8.15 27.15 5.72
CA GLN A 235 -8.40 26.65 4.37
C GLN A 235 -7.26 27.00 3.40
N GLN A 236 -6.73 28.21 3.45
CA GLN A 236 -5.60 28.63 2.60
C GLN A 236 -4.34 27.85 2.94
N GLN A 237 -4.03 27.63 4.21
CA GLN A 237 -2.91 26.79 4.64
C GLN A 237 -3.07 25.34 4.18
N ALA A 238 -4.27 24.78 4.33
CA ALA A 238 -4.58 23.44 3.85
C ALA A 238 -4.41 23.30 2.33
N GLN A 239 -4.88 24.32 1.57
CA GLN A 239 -4.72 24.36 0.12
C GLN A 239 -3.24 24.42 -0.29
N HIS A 240 -2.44 25.26 0.36
CA HIS A 240 -1.00 25.32 0.11
C HIS A 240 -0.32 23.97 0.39
N SER A 241 -0.61 23.38 1.54
CA SER A 241 -0.09 22.05 1.92
C SER A 241 -0.46 20.95 0.92
N VAL A 242 -1.71 20.93 0.45
CA VAL A 242 -2.16 19.95 -0.55
C VAL A 242 -1.48 20.17 -1.90
N LYS A 243 -1.36 21.42 -2.36
CA LYS A 243 -0.64 21.74 -3.61
C LYS A 243 0.82 21.28 -3.57
N SER A 244 1.53 21.56 -2.46
CA SER A 244 2.91 21.13 -2.25
C SER A 244 3.04 19.60 -2.28
N LYS A 245 2.14 18.89 -1.62
CA LYS A 245 2.11 17.41 -1.65
C LYS A 245 1.84 16.86 -3.05
N ILE A 246 0.86 17.42 -3.78
CA ILE A 246 0.58 17.00 -5.16
C ILE A 246 1.83 17.23 -6.04
N ALA A 247 2.49 18.38 -5.94
CA ALA A 247 3.69 18.66 -6.70
C ALA A 247 4.82 17.67 -6.39
N THR A 248 5.04 17.37 -5.10
CA THR A 248 6.02 16.37 -4.65
C THR A 248 5.74 14.98 -5.21
N TYR A 249 4.49 14.50 -5.12
CA TYR A 249 4.15 13.18 -5.67
C TYR A 249 4.18 13.18 -7.20
N ALA A 250 3.72 14.25 -7.85
CA ALA A 250 3.73 14.36 -9.32
C ALA A 250 5.15 14.45 -9.91
N SER A 251 6.15 14.89 -9.15
CA SER A 251 7.55 14.89 -9.59
C SER A 251 8.21 13.51 -9.58
N ASN A 252 7.64 12.53 -8.89
CA ASN A 252 8.20 11.17 -8.84
C ASN A 252 8.03 10.45 -10.18
N THR A 253 9.03 9.65 -10.56
CA THR A 253 8.97 8.79 -11.76
C THR A 253 7.79 7.80 -11.72
N SER A 254 7.33 7.40 -10.55
CA SER A 254 6.12 6.59 -10.40
C SER A 254 4.85 7.26 -10.94
N SER A 255 4.83 8.59 -11.06
CA SER A 255 3.71 9.35 -11.66
C SER A 255 3.83 9.57 -13.17
N GLN A 256 4.93 9.12 -13.79
CA GLN A 256 5.18 9.34 -15.22
C GLN A 256 4.04 8.84 -16.10
N ALA A 257 3.49 7.65 -15.80
CA ALA A 257 2.44 7.05 -16.62
C ALA A 257 1.16 7.90 -16.67
N VAL A 258 0.70 8.44 -15.53
CA VAL A 258 -0.48 9.30 -15.51
C VAL A 258 -0.18 10.68 -16.11
N MET A 259 1.01 11.22 -15.93
CA MET A 259 1.42 12.50 -16.52
C MET A 259 1.46 12.38 -18.05
N ALA A 260 2.10 11.34 -18.59
CA ALA A 260 2.15 11.07 -20.03
C ALA A 260 0.76 10.83 -20.63
N TYR A 261 -0.13 10.10 -19.94
CA TYR A 261 -1.50 9.88 -20.38
C TYR A 261 -2.28 11.20 -20.65
N HIS A 262 -1.99 12.23 -19.85
CA HIS A 262 -2.60 13.55 -20.00
C HIS A 262 -1.82 14.49 -20.94
N GLY A 263 -0.68 14.07 -21.48
CA GLY A 263 0.20 14.93 -22.28
C GLY A 263 0.93 15.99 -21.44
N TRP A 264 1.17 15.71 -20.15
CA TRP A 264 1.82 16.60 -19.19
C TRP A 264 3.32 16.29 -19.01
N ASP A 265 3.96 15.72 -20.02
CA ASP A 265 5.38 15.33 -19.94
C ASP A 265 6.28 16.54 -19.64
N ALA A 266 6.01 17.71 -20.27
CA ALA A 266 6.77 18.93 -20.01
C ALA A 266 6.61 19.43 -18.57
N GLN A 267 5.38 19.38 -18.03
CA GLN A 267 5.09 19.75 -16.66
C GLN A 267 5.75 18.76 -15.67
N HIS A 268 5.74 17.46 -16.00
CA HIS A 268 6.43 16.45 -15.21
C HIS A 268 7.94 16.73 -15.13
N ALA A 269 8.59 16.98 -16.27
CA ALA A 269 10.00 17.34 -16.30
C ALA A 269 10.30 18.61 -15.48
N THR A 270 9.45 19.63 -15.57
CA THR A 270 9.56 20.85 -14.76
C THR A 270 9.47 20.55 -13.27
N LEU A 271 8.50 19.75 -12.84
CA LEU A 271 8.34 19.35 -11.43
C LEU A 271 9.55 18.55 -10.93
N GLN A 272 10.10 17.66 -11.76
CA GLN A 272 11.31 16.90 -11.42
C GLN A 272 12.52 17.82 -11.22
N GLN A 273 12.69 18.82 -12.10
CA GLN A 273 13.76 19.81 -11.95
C GLN A 273 13.60 20.65 -10.68
N MET A 274 12.37 21.13 -10.40
CA MET A 274 12.07 21.89 -9.17
C MET A 274 12.33 21.05 -7.92
N ALA A 275 11.99 19.75 -7.94
CA ALA A 275 12.29 18.83 -6.85
C ALA A 275 13.80 18.68 -6.62
N HIS A 276 14.56 18.52 -7.71
CA HIS A 276 16.03 18.44 -7.66
C HIS A 276 16.64 19.70 -7.06
N ASP A 277 16.15 20.87 -7.48
CA ASP A 277 16.66 22.18 -7.06
C ASP A 277 16.09 22.66 -5.71
N LYS A 278 15.24 21.85 -5.07
CA LYS A 278 14.51 22.14 -3.82
C LYS A 278 13.67 23.43 -3.87
N GLN A 279 13.11 23.72 -5.04
CA GLN A 279 12.30 24.91 -5.31
C GLN A 279 10.79 24.58 -5.18
N TRP A 280 10.29 24.47 -3.96
CA TRP A 280 8.89 24.14 -3.68
C TRP A 280 8.03 25.33 -3.22
N ASP A 281 8.55 26.54 -3.21
CA ASP A 281 7.85 27.77 -2.78
C ASP A 281 7.03 28.42 -3.88
#